data_10c253ccdd7406f8308b21582e32137d
#
_entry.id   10c253ccdd7406f8308b21582e32137d
#
_cell.length_a   1.000
_cell.length_b   1.000
_cell.length_c   1.000
_cell.angle_alpha   90.00
_cell.angle_beta   90.00
_cell.angle_gamma   90.00
#
_symmetry.space_group_name_H-M   'P 1'
#
loop_
_entity.id
_entity.type
_entity.pdbx_description
1 polymer ?
#
loop_
_entity_poly.entity_id
_entity_poly.type
_entity_poly.pdbx_seq_one_letter_code
_entity_poly.pdbx_strand_id
1 'polypeptide(L)'
;MLRSFFLYLSRNPQVQDWVVRLPLSRRWVRRFVAGERLEEALRVVQALQRSGAKAALDFLGEHVHSVEVARQAQQAYQAALDEIYRRGLDCNVSIKLTQMGLDLSPELCLELVRPIVAQAHAYATDVEFDMESSAYTDATLAIVHRPIFGRQHVLVGVDGSRDQPLAQPPSGADQHLV
;
A
#
# COMPACT_ATOMS: atom_id res chain seq x y z
N MET A 1 18.69 26.15 11.46
CA MET A 1 18.87 26.81 10.14
C MET A 1 18.95 25.81 8.97
N LEU A 2 19.80 24.79 8.99
CA LEU A 2 19.90 23.79 7.92
C LEU A 2 18.57 23.06 7.63
N ARG A 3 17.83 22.62 8.66
CA ARG A 3 16.53 21.95 8.51
C ARG A 3 15.50 22.82 7.76
N SER A 4 15.40 24.09 8.11
CA SER A 4 14.46 25.03 7.46
C SER A 4 14.84 25.32 6.01
N PHE A 5 16.13 25.34 5.71
CA PHE A 5 16.65 25.50 4.36
C PHE A 5 16.32 24.27 3.47
N PHE A 6 16.54 23.06 3.97
CA PHE A 6 16.20 21.83 3.25
C PHE A 6 14.68 21.66 3.06
N LEU A 7 13.86 22.03 4.06
CA LEU A 7 12.41 22.04 3.93
C LEU A 7 11.92 23.06 2.90
N TYR A 8 12.57 24.23 2.82
CA TYR A 8 12.25 25.22 1.78
C TYR A 8 12.62 24.70 0.38
N LEU A 9 13.80 24.12 0.22
CA LEU A 9 14.23 23.52 -1.05
C LEU A 9 13.32 22.36 -1.50
N SER A 10 12.90 21.50 -0.56
CA SER A 10 12.03 20.37 -0.87
C SER A 10 10.60 20.78 -1.28
N ARG A 11 10.16 21.99 -0.90
CA ARG A 11 8.83 22.52 -1.25
C ARG A 11 8.83 23.40 -2.52
N ASN A 12 10.01 23.68 -3.08
CA ASN A 12 10.11 24.53 -4.26
C ASN A 12 9.95 23.68 -5.54
N PRO A 13 8.88 23.87 -6.34
CA PRO A 13 8.61 23.08 -7.54
C PRO A 13 9.75 23.13 -8.57
N GLN A 14 10.42 24.30 -8.70
CA GLN A 14 11.53 24.46 -9.65
C GLN A 14 12.75 23.63 -9.24
N VAL A 15 13.01 23.49 -7.94
CA VAL A 15 14.09 22.65 -7.42
C VAL A 15 13.75 21.18 -7.60
N GLN A 16 12.49 20.80 -7.36
CA GLN A 16 12.00 19.43 -7.59
C GLN A 16 12.17 19.05 -9.05
N ASP A 17 11.72 19.87 -9.99
CA ASP A 17 11.85 19.64 -11.43
C ASP A 17 13.31 19.54 -11.87
N TRP A 18 14.18 20.38 -11.31
CA TRP A 18 15.60 20.35 -11.61
C TRP A 18 16.27 19.06 -11.10
N VAL A 19 15.97 18.67 -9.86
CA VAL A 19 16.49 17.43 -9.23
C VAL A 19 16.02 16.20 -10.01
N VAL A 20 14.76 16.14 -10.43
CA VAL A 20 14.20 15.00 -11.20
C VAL A 20 14.85 14.89 -12.60
N ARG A 21 15.25 16.00 -13.20
CA ARG A 21 15.91 16.03 -14.53
C ARG A 21 17.39 15.65 -14.51
N LEU A 22 18.04 15.66 -13.36
CA LEU A 22 19.47 15.29 -13.25
C LEU A 22 19.65 13.78 -13.54
N PRO A 23 20.58 13.40 -14.43
CA PRO A 23 20.82 11.97 -14.73
C PRO A 23 21.33 11.18 -13.53
N LEU A 24 21.96 11.86 -12.56
CA LEU A 24 22.45 11.26 -11.33
C LEU A 24 21.27 10.91 -10.38
N SER A 25 20.25 11.76 -10.29
CA SER A 25 19.05 11.50 -9.47
C SER A 25 18.27 10.30 -10.02
N ARG A 26 18.15 10.16 -11.35
CA ARG A 26 17.51 8.98 -11.98
C ARG A 26 18.19 7.67 -11.60
N ARG A 27 19.52 7.66 -11.48
CA ARG A 27 20.27 6.48 -11.05
C ARG A 27 20.01 6.15 -9.56
N TRP A 28 19.86 7.17 -8.71
CA TRP A 28 19.51 7.01 -7.30
C TRP A 28 18.06 6.56 -7.11
N VAL A 29 17.13 7.19 -7.83
CA VAL A 29 15.71 6.81 -7.80
C VAL A 29 15.51 5.37 -8.23
N ARG A 30 16.16 4.92 -9.31
CA ARG A 30 16.11 3.51 -9.78
C ARG A 30 16.63 2.48 -8.77
N ARG A 31 17.34 2.91 -7.75
CA ARG A 31 17.77 2.02 -6.65
C ARG A 31 16.65 1.77 -5.64
N PHE A 32 15.71 2.71 -5.50
CA PHE A 32 14.64 2.69 -4.50
C PHE A 32 13.25 2.53 -5.10
N VAL A 33 13.10 2.82 -6.40
CA VAL A 33 11.83 2.70 -7.12
C VAL A 33 12.00 1.63 -8.19
N ALA A 34 11.18 0.60 -8.13
CA ALA A 34 11.24 -0.55 -9.04
C ALA A 34 10.94 -0.18 -10.51
N GLY A 35 10.29 0.96 -10.75
CA GLY A 35 9.97 1.49 -12.05
C GLY A 35 8.82 2.47 -12.02
N GLU A 36 8.60 3.19 -13.11
CA GLU A 36 7.45 4.09 -13.29
C GLU A 36 6.24 3.35 -13.89
N ARG A 37 6.45 2.16 -14.42
CA ARG A 37 5.45 1.32 -15.08
C ARG A 37 5.35 -0.03 -14.38
N LEU A 38 4.14 -0.56 -14.27
CA LEU A 38 3.88 -1.87 -13.68
C LEU A 38 4.79 -2.96 -14.24
N GLU A 39 4.99 -2.98 -15.56
CA GLU A 39 5.86 -3.94 -16.24
C GLU A 39 7.31 -3.92 -15.75
N GLU A 40 7.84 -2.74 -15.42
CA GLU A 40 9.19 -2.59 -14.89
C GLU A 40 9.28 -3.13 -13.47
N ALA A 41 8.30 -2.81 -12.63
CA ALA A 41 8.19 -3.29 -11.27
C ALA A 41 8.09 -4.82 -11.23
N LEU A 42 7.26 -5.42 -12.09
CA LEU A 42 7.11 -6.88 -12.17
C LEU A 42 8.40 -7.60 -12.61
N ARG A 43 9.22 -6.99 -13.47
CA ARG A 43 10.56 -7.54 -13.80
C ARG A 43 11.49 -7.55 -12.58
N VAL A 44 11.42 -6.51 -11.75
CA VAL A 44 12.19 -6.46 -10.48
C VAL A 44 11.70 -7.54 -9.53
N VAL A 45 10.37 -7.70 -9.37
CA VAL A 45 9.78 -8.78 -8.55
C VAL A 45 10.26 -10.15 -9.02
N GLN A 46 10.24 -10.43 -10.34
CA GLN A 46 10.74 -11.68 -10.89
C GLN A 46 12.22 -11.92 -10.58
N ALA A 47 13.06 -10.89 -10.63
CA ALA A 47 14.47 -10.98 -10.29
C ALA A 47 14.67 -11.27 -8.79
N LEU A 48 13.88 -10.63 -7.91
CA LEU A 48 13.90 -10.86 -6.47
C LEU A 48 13.45 -12.29 -6.13
N GLN A 49 12.39 -12.76 -6.75
CA GLN A 49 11.88 -14.13 -6.55
C GLN A 49 12.92 -15.20 -6.93
N ARG A 50 13.68 -14.99 -8.01
CA ARG A 50 14.79 -15.89 -8.40
C ARG A 50 15.91 -15.92 -7.36
N SER A 51 16.08 -14.87 -6.58
CA SER A 51 17.03 -14.83 -5.45
C SER A 51 16.44 -15.35 -4.13
N GLY A 52 15.20 -15.83 -4.14
CA GLY A 52 14.50 -16.34 -2.95
C GLY A 52 13.89 -15.24 -2.08
N ALA A 53 13.86 -13.99 -2.56
CA ALA A 53 13.22 -12.88 -1.82
C ALA A 53 11.74 -12.75 -2.19
N LYS A 54 10.90 -12.46 -1.20
CA LYS A 54 9.51 -12.04 -1.39
C LYS A 54 9.44 -10.53 -1.63
N ALA A 55 8.38 -10.07 -2.28
CA ALA A 55 8.16 -8.67 -2.55
C ALA A 55 6.72 -8.27 -2.28
N ALA A 56 6.52 -6.99 -1.93
CA ALA A 56 5.24 -6.33 -1.97
C ALA A 56 5.32 -5.18 -2.98
N LEU A 57 4.28 -4.98 -3.78
CA LEU A 57 4.17 -3.86 -4.72
C LEU A 57 3.34 -2.76 -4.07
N ASP A 58 3.93 -1.57 -4.02
CA ASP A 58 3.26 -0.33 -3.64
C ASP A 58 3.16 0.58 -4.88
N PHE A 59 1.97 1.10 -5.14
CA PHE A 59 1.73 2.14 -6.13
C PHE A 59 1.88 3.50 -5.45
N LEU A 60 2.99 4.20 -5.72
CA LEU A 60 3.34 5.45 -5.04
C LEU A 60 2.22 6.49 -5.12
N GLY A 61 1.79 6.96 -3.99
CA GLY A 61 0.76 7.96 -3.82
C GLY A 61 0.16 7.94 -2.42
N GLU A 62 -0.28 9.09 -1.95
CA GLU A 62 -0.95 9.26 -0.66
C GLU A 62 -1.79 10.53 -0.70
N HIS A 63 -2.71 10.71 0.26
CA HIS A 63 -3.52 11.92 0.44
C HIS A 63 -4.21 12.40 -0.84
N VAL A 64 -4.96 11.53 -1.50
CA VAL A 64 -5.69 11.90 -2.71
C VAL A 64 -6.83 12.88 -2.39
N HIS A 65 -7.03 13.84 -3.28
CA HIS A 65 -8.00 14.91 -3.11
C HIS A 65 -9.22 14.81 -4.03
N SER A 66 -9.32 13.72 -4.81
CA SER A 66 -10.50 13.47 -5.66
C SER A 66 -10.83 11.99 -5.75
N VAL A 67 -12.11 11.70 -5.96
CA VAL A 67 -12.63 10.33 -6.12
C VAL A 67 -12.03 9.68 -7.36
N GLU A 68 -11.81 10.44 -8.43
CA GLU A 68 -11.25 9.96 -9.69
C GLU A 68 -9.83 9.42 -9.49
N VAL A 69 -8.99 10.15 -8.73
CA VAL A 69 -7.62 9.72 -8.44
C VAL A 69 -7.62 8.48 -7.56
N ALA A 70 -8.50 8.41 -6.55
CA ALA A 70 -8.64 7.22 -5.73
C ALA A 70 -9.10 5.99 -6.56
N ARG A 71 -10.03 6.15 -7.50
CA ARG A 71 -10.46 5.09 -8.42
C ARG A 71 -9.35 4.66 -9.38
N GLN A 72 -8.53 5.57 -9.85
CA GLN A 72 -7.35 5.24 -10.66
C GLN A 72 -6.35 4.39 -9.88
N ALA A 73 -6.11 4.73 -8.60
CA ALA A 73 -5.27 3.92 -7.73
C ALA A 73 -5.87 2.51 -7.52
N GLN A 74 -7.17 2.40 -7.26
CA GLN A 74 -7.86 1.10 -7.18
C GLN A 74 -7.62 0.25 -8.44
N GLN A 75 -7.82 0.83 -9.62
CA GLN A 75 -7.62 0.13 -10.90
C GLN A 75 -6.17 -0.31 -11.09
N ALA A 76 -5.20 0.52 -10.68
CA ALA A 76 -3.79 0.17 -10.75
C ALA A 76 -3.45 -1.04 -9.86
N TYR A 77 -3.98 -1.11 -8.64
CA TYR A 77 -3.79 -2.26 -7.76
C TYR A 77 -4.47 -3.52 -8.30
N GLN A 78 -5.68 -3.41 -8.86
CA GLN A 78 -6.36 -4.55 -9.48
C GLN A 78 -5.58 -5.08 -10.69
N ALA A 79 -5.07 -4.20 -11.55
CA ALA A 79 -4.20 -4.59 -12.67
C ALA A 79 -2.88 -5.23 -12.19
N ALA A 80 -2.32 -4.76 -11.07
CA ALA A 80 -1.13 -5.36 -10.48
C ALA A 80 -1.41 -6.79 -9.99
N LEU A 81 -2.52 -7.02 -9.30
CA LEU A 81 -2.96 -8.34 -8.84
C LEU A 81 -3.19 -9.31 -10.01
N ASP A 82 -3.82 -8.87 -11.10
CA ASP A 82 -4.02 -9.67 -12.30
C ASP A 82 -2.67 -10.14 -12.88
N GLU A 83 -1.72 -9.23 -13.00
CA GLU A 83 -0.40 -9.54 -13.54
C GLU A 83 0.45 -10.43 -12.61
N ILE A 84 0.37 -10.21 -11.29
CA ILE A 84 1.00 -11.06 -10.28
C ILE A 84 0.48 -12.50 -10.42
N TYR A 85 -0.84 -12.67 -10.44
CA TYR A 85 -1.49 -13.98 -10.58
C TYR A 85 -1.14 -14.64 -11.92
N ARG A 86 -1.28 -13.91 -13.04
CA ARG A 86 -1.00 -14.43 -14.38
C ARG A 86 0.44 -14.91 -14.55
N ARG A 87 1.39 -14.28 -13.88
CA ARG A 87 2.82 -14.62 -13.93
C ARG A 87 3.27 -15.61 -12.86
N GLY A 88 2.39 -16.01 -11.96
CA GLY A 88 2.72 -16.89 -10.83
C GLY A 88 3.78 -16.31 -9.90
N LEU A 89 3.68 -15.01 -9.59
CA LEU A 89 4.65 -14.33 -8.73
C LEU A 89 4.26 -14.46 -7.26
N ASP A 90 5.23 -14.77 -6.40
CA ASP A 90 5.07 -14.70 -4.93
C ASP A 90 5.24 -13.24 -4.48
N CYS A 91 4.20 -12.46 -4.67
CA CYS A 91 4.18 -11.03 -4.44
C CYS A 91 2.77 -10.60 -4.01
N ASN A 92 2.69 -9.79 -2.97
CA ASN A 92 1.46 -9.13 -2.54
C ASN A 92 1.45 -7.66 -2.97
N VAL A 93 0.36 -6.95 -2.71
CA VAL A 93 0.25 -5.50 -2.87
C VAL A 93 0.16 -4.83 -1.51
N SER A 94 0.84 -3.68 -1.38
CA SER A 94 0.75 -2.80 -0.20
C SER A 94 -0.01 -1.54 -0.57
N ILE A 95 -1.04 -1.19 0.19
CA ILE A 95 -1.93 -0.05 -0.07
C ILE A 95 -2.00 0.91 1.11
N LYS A 96 -2.03 2.20 0.79
CA LYS A 96 -2.28 3.28 1.75
C LYS A 96 -3.74 3.68 1.70
N LEU A 97 -4.40 3.75 2.85
CA LEU A 97 -5.82 4.09 2.88
C LEU A 97 -6.09 5.55 2.50
N THR A 98 -5.15 6.47 2.74
CA THR A 98 -5.27 7.85 2.24
C THR A 98 -5.23 7.94 0.72
N GLN A 99 -4.53 7.01 0.05
CA GLN A 99 -4.58 6.88 -1.40
C GLN A 99 -5.91 6.29 -1.90
N MET A 100 -6.59 5.49 -1.06
CA MET A 100 -7.93 4.97 -1.34
C MET A 100 -9.04 5.94 -0.94
N GLY A 101 -8.72 7.21 -0.68
CA GLY A 101 -9.70 8.26 -0.39
C GLY A 101 -10.17 8.31 1.06
N LEU A 102 -9.40 7.80 2.03
CA LEU A 102 -9.75 7.87 3.44
C LEU A 102 -9.96 9.31 3.92
N ASP A 103 -9.18 10.27 3.40
CA ASP A 103 -9.33 11.70 3.69
C ASP A 103 -10.62 12.31 3.10
N LEU A 104 -11.20 11.68 2.08
CA LEU A 104 -12.46 12.12 1.48
C LEU A 104 -13.66 11.55 2.24
N SER A 105 -13.68 10.23 2.45
CA SER A 105 -14.71 9.53 3.22
C SER A 105 -14.26 8.10 3.55
N PRO A 106 -14.45 7.65 4.80
CA PRO A 106 -14.23 6.25 5.18
C PRO A 106 -15.09 5.26 4.37
N GLU A 107 -16.32 5.64 3.99
CA GLU A 107 -17.22 4.82 3.20
C GLU A 107 -16.71 4.63 1.78
N LEU A 108 -16.23 5.71 1.15
CA LEU A 108 -15.58 5.65 -0.16
C LEU A 108 -14.32 4.78 -0.12
N CYS A 109 -13.47 5.00 0.89
CA CYS A 109 -12.28 4.19 1.08
C CYS A 109 -12.63 2.69 1.15
N LEU A 110 -13.64 2.34 1.96
CA LEU A 110 -14.12 0.97 2.08
C LEU A 110 -14.68 0.41 0.76
N GLU A 111 -15.44 1.21 0.01
CA GLU A 111 -15.95 0.85 -1.32
C GLU A 111 -14.81 0.50 -2.27
N LEU A 112 -13.73 1.29 -2.27
CA LEU A 112 -12.61 1.12 -3.18
C LEU A 112 -11.66 -0.02 -2.78
N VAL A 113 -11.47 -0.24 -1.49
CA VAL A 113 -10.58 -1.30 -0.97
C VAL A 113 -11.21 -2.69 -1.11
N ARG A 114 -12.52 -2.81 -0.91
CA ARG A 114 -13.23 -4.10 -0.93
C ARG A 114 -12.96 -4.94 -2.19
N PRO A 115 -13.05 -4.40 -3.42
CA PRO A 115 -12.77 -5.18 -4.63
C PRO A 115 -11.32 -5.64 -4.74
N ILE A 116 -10.35 -4.85 -4.24
CA ILE A 116 -8.93 -5.22 -4.23
C ILE A 116 -8.71 -6.44 -3.34
N VAL A 117 -9.24 -6.39 -2.11
CA VAL A 117 -9.11 -7.51 -1.15
C VAL A 117 -9.86 -8.76 -1.64
N ALA A 118 -11.05 -8.59 -2.24
CA ALA A 118 -11.79 -9.71 -2.81
C ALA A 118 -11.03 -10.39 -3.96
N GLN A 119 -10.37 -9.61 -4.81
CA GLN A 119 -9.55 -10.11 -5.92
C GLN A 119 -8.29 -10.81 -5.40
N ALA A 120 -7.59 -10.24 -4.43
CA ALA A 120 -6.43 -10.86 -3.80
C ALA A 120 -6.80 -12.20 -3.16
N HIS A 121 -7.93 -12.26 -2.44
CA HIS A 121 -8.46 -13.50 -1.89
C HIS A 121 -8.72 -14.56 -2.97
N ALA A 122 -9.34 -14.18 -4.10
CA ALA A 122 -9.58 -15.08 -5.21
C ALA A 122 -8.29 -15.62 -5.84
N TYR A 123 -7.21 -14.87 -5.76
CA TYR A 123 -5.88 -15.24 -6.25
C TYR A 123 -4.98 -15.91 -5.20
N ALA A 124 -5.51 -16.16 -4.00
CA ALA A 124 -4.79 -16.71 -2.86
C ALA A 124 -3.51 -15.91 -2.52
N THR A 125 -3.60 -14.59 -2.61
CA THR A 125 -2.54 -13.66 -2.21
C THR A 125 -3.07 -12.67 -1.16
N ASP A 126 -2.16 -11.92 -0.53
CA ASP A 126 -2.48 -11.01 0.56
C ASP A 126 -2.52 -9.55 0.07
N VAL A 127 -3.24 -8.72 0.82
CA VAL A 127 -3.18 -7.27 0.75
C VAL A 127 -2.58 -6.76 2.05
N GLU A 128 -1.52 -5.99 1.95
CA GLU A 128 -0.91 -5.30 3.08
C GLU A 128 -1.49 -3.89 3.18
N PHE A 129 -1.97 -3.52 4.36
CA PHE A 129 -2.35 -2.14 4.66
C PHE A 129 -1.17 -1.44 5.32
N ASP A 130 -0.59 -0.48 4.63
CA ASP A 130 0.53 0.30 5.14
C ASP A 130 0.04 1.27 6.22
N MET A 131 0.69 1.22 7.39
CA MET A 131 0.37 2.13 8.50
C MET A 131 0.97 3.49 8.24
N GLU A 132 0.11 4.47 8.11
CA GLU A 132 0.49 5.85 7.86
C GLU A 132 0.79 6.58 9.19
N SER A 133 0.59 7.89 9.26
CA SER A 133 0.85 8.61 10.52
C SER A 133 -0.13 8.20 11.63
N SER A 134 0.22 8.52 12.88
CA SER A 134 -0.61 8.23 14.05
C SER A 134 -2.04 8.78 13.98
N ALA A 135 -2.27 9.81 13.17
CA ALA A 135 -3.60 10.38 12.95
C ALA A 135 -4.55 9.40 12.21
N TYR A 136 -4.01 8.45 11.46
CA TYR A 136 -4.79 7.48 10.67
C TYR A 136 -4.90 6.10 11.33
N THR A 137 -4.18 5.84 12.41
CA THR A 137 -4.13 4.51 13.05
C THR A 137 -5.52 3.97 13.38
N ASP A 138 -6.35 4.75 14.09
CA ASP A 138 -7.68 4.30 14.50
C ASP A 138 -8.61 4.08 13.29
N ALA A 139 -8.55 4.96 12.29
CA ALA A 139 -9.34 4.82 11.07
C ALA A 139 -8.90 3.59 10.25
N THR A 140 -7.60 3.34 10.14
CA THR A 140 -7.05 2.15 9.48
C THR A 140 -7.54 0.88 10.18
N LEU A 141 -7.39 0.80 11.49
CA LEU A 141 -7.86 -0.35 12.26
C LEU A 141 -9.37 -0.55 12.16
N ALA A 142 -10.16 0.53 12.18
CA ALA A 142 -11.61 0.47 12.02
C ALA A 142 -12.02 -0.08 10.64
N ILE A 143 -11.25 0.18 9.58
CA ILE A 143 -11.48 -0.38 8.24
C ILE A 143 -11.05 -1.84 8.20
N VAL A 144 -9.83 -2.14 8.61
CA VAL A 144 -9.23 -3.48 8.51
C VAL A 144 -9.98 -4.53 9.35
N HIS A 145 -10.49 -4.15 10.52
CA HIS A 145 -11.28 -5.04 11.38
C HIS A 145 -12.71 -5.29 10.87
N ARG A 146 -13.12 -4.74 9.73
CA ARG A 146 -14.44 -5.04 9.18
C ARG A 146 -14.55 -6.53 8.80
N PRO A 147 -15.63 -7.22 9.18
CA PRO A 147 -15.81 -8.66 8.92
C PRO A 147 -15.74 -9.05 7.45
N ILE A 148 -15.98 -8.08 6.55
CA ILE A 148 -15.98 -8.28 5.10
C ILE A 148 -14.59 -8.64 4.52
N PHE A 149 -13.50 -8.36 5.24
CA PHE A 149 -12.15 -8.63 4.75
C PHE A 149 -11.66 -10.04 5.10
N GLY A 150 -12.37 -10.77 5.99
CA GLY A 150 -11.89 -12.08 6.45
C GLY A 150 -10.56 -11.97 7.22
N ARG A 151 -10.16 -13.03 7.91
CA ARG A 151 -8.95 -13.00 8.73
C ARG A 151 -7.69 -13.49 8.03
N GLN A 152 -7.76 -13.95 6.79
CA GLN A 152 -6.69 -14.75 6.19
C GLN A 152 -5.89 -14.07 5.07
N HIS A 153 -6.30 -12.90 4.59
CA HIS A 153 -5.66 -12.26 3.43
C HIS A 153 -5.41 -10.75 3.61
N VAL A 154 -5.36 -10.31 4.87
CA VAL A 154 -5.08 -8.91 5.21
C VAL A 154 -3.93 -8.85 6.20
N LEU A 155 -2.87 -8.19 5.81
CA LEU A 155 -1.71 -7.88 6.64
C LEU A 155 -1.76 -6.41 7.03
N VAL A 156 -1.29 -6.06 8.21
CA VAL A 156 -1.09 -4.66 8.61
C VAL A 156 0.40 -4.44 8.75
N GLY A 157 0.96 -3.69 7.80
CA GLY A 157 2.37 -3.33 7.81
C GLY A 157 2.65 -2.23 8.84
N VAL A 158 3.53 -2.50 9.77
CA VAL A 158 4.17 -1.51 10.63
C VAL A 158 5.63 -1.47 10.21
N ASP A 159 6.00 -0.48 9.43
CA ASP A 159 7.36 -0.10 9.07
C ASP A 159 8.40 -1.24 9.24
N GLY A 160 8.49 -2.11 8.23
CA GLY A 160 9.59 -3.09 8.10
C GLY A 160 9.51 -4.37 8.92
N SER A 161 8.52 -4.58 9.78
CA SER A 161 8.34 -5.86 10.47
C SER A 161 7.29 -6.71 9.77
N ARG A 162 7.74 -7.60 8.89
CA ARG A 162 6.91 -8.65 8.30
C ARG A 162 6.53 -9.68 9.37
N ASP A 163 5.32 -10.23 9.23
CA ASP A 163 4.85 -11.46 9.86
C ASP A 163 4.30 -11.36 11.29
N GLN A 164 3.29 -10.50 11.50
CA GLN A 164 2.32 -10.85 12.54
C GLN A 164 0.91 -10.87 11.93
N PRO A 165 0.26 -12.06 11.86
CA PRO A 165 -1.17 -12.10 11.61
C PRO A 165 -1.86 -11.31 12.73
N LEU A 166 -2.88 -10.54 12.36
CA LEU A 166 -3.68 -9.76 13.32
C LEU A 166 -3.97 -10.57 14.57
N ALA A 167 -3.49 -10.09 15.73
CA ALA A 167 -3.76 -10.71 17.01
C ALA A 167 -5.28 -10.88 17.16
N GLN A 168 -5.71 -12.09 17.52
CA GLN A 168 -7.12 -12.35 17.79
C GLN A 168 -7.60 -11.38 18.87
N PRO A 169 -8.75 -10.71 18.68
CA PRO A 169 -9.37 -10.01 19.81
C PRO A 169 -9.59 -11.05 20.90
N PRO A 170 -9.43 -10.69 22.18
CA PRO A 170 -9.68 -11.63 23.25
C PRO A 170 -11.07 -12.21 23.07
N SER A 171 -11.16 -13.54 23.10
CA SER A 171 -12.43 -14.26 23.12
C SER A 171 -13.16 -13.82 24.37
N GLY A 172 -13.94 -12.78 24.21
CA GLY A 172 -14.67 -12.19 25.31
C GLY A 172 -15.97 -12.91 25.52
N ALA A 173 -16.23 -13.04 26.78
CA ALA A 173 -17.52 -13.17 27.40
C ALA A 173 -18.03 -14.59 27.61
N ASP A 174 -17.45 -15.21 28.63
CA ASP A 174 -18.29 -15.94 29.58
C ASP A 174 -19.23 -14.94 30.25
N GLN A 175 -20.42 -14.81 29.71
CA GLN A 175 -21.56 -14.24 30.45
C GLN A 175 -22.11 -15.31 31.36
N HIS A 176 -21.60 -15.40 32.57
CA HIS A 176 -22.32 -16.03 33.67
C HIS A 176 -23.27 -15.00 34.27
N LEU A 177 -24.54 -15.12 33.87
CA LEU A 177 -25.66 -14.60 34.62
C LEU A 177 -25.82 -15.44 35.91
N VAL A 178 -25.74 -14.79 37.05
CA VAL A 178 -26.43 -15.15 38.29
C VAL A 178 -27.16 -13.91 38.78
#